data_71940a7579e4d581f3c07b1bed773f1a
#
_entry.id   71940a7579e4d581f3c07b1bed773f1a
#
_cell.length_a   1.000
_cell.length_b   1.000
_cell.length_c   1.000
_cell.angle_alpha   90.00
_cell.angle_beta   90.00
_cell.angle_gamma   90.00
#
_symmetry.space_group_name_H-M   'P 1'
#
loop_
_entity.id
_entity.type
_entity.pdbx_description
1 polymer ?
#
loop_
_entity_poly.entity_id
_entity_poly.type
_entity_poly.pdbx_seq_one_letter_code
_entity_poly.pdbx_strand_id
1 'polypeptide(L)'
;MPSLPKGKKKKWIASSKKKTGFTEKHKSENYDFYNSRAWRNLRKWHLEREPHCRWCSEEGKVNYKDKIIIDHIIELKDGGSRLDQDNLMTLCLPHHNQKTAWAKAKRKRNGKE
;
A
#
# COMPACT_ATOMS: atom_id res chain seq x y z
N MET A 1 13.26 -31.91 37.03
CA MET A 1 13.29 -31.62 36.71
C MET A 1 13.44 -31.08 36.18
N PRO A 2 13.24 -31.19 36.25
CA PRO A 2 13.48 -30.90 35.48
C PRO A 2 13.66 -29.88 34.80
N SER A 3 13.51 -29.47 34.51
CA SER A 3 13.76 -28.49 34.00
C SER A 3 13.83 -28.22 32.69
N LEU A 4 13.77 -28.79 32.01
CA LEU A 4 13.82 -28.68 30.74
C LEU A 4 12.97 -27.73 30.12
N PRO A 5 11.85 -27.54 30.38
CA PRO A 5 10.92 -26.81 29.63
C PRO A 5 11.20 -25.36 29.46
N LYS A 6 11.79 -24.76 30.37
CA LYS A 6 12.07 -23.42 30.30
C LYS A 6 12.87 -22.96 29.16
N GLY A 7 13.85 -23.64 28.85
CA GLY A 7 14.74 -23.27 27.80
C GLY A 7 14.08 -23.15 26.47
N LYS A 8 13.13 -23.97 26.23
CA LYS A 8 12.47 -23.97 24.96
C LYS A 8 11.75 -22.71 24.66
N LYS A 9 11.10 -22.16 25.60
CA LYS A 9 10.35 -20.96 25.37
C LYS A 9 11.20 -19.82 24.91
N LYS A 10 12.37 -19.73 25.46
CA LYS A 10 13.23 -18.65 25.09
C LYS A 10 13.62 -18.66 23.66
N LYS A 11 13.73 -19.82 23.09
CA LYS A 11 14.09 -19.92 21.70
C LYS A 11 13.09 -19.28 20.81
N TRP A 12 11.83 -19.42 21.13
CA TRP A 12 10.84 -18.84 20.31
C TRP A 12 10.94 -17.37 20.27
N ILE A 13 11.16 -16.77 21.38
CA ILE A 13 11.23 -15.34 21.48
C ILE A 13 12.36 -14.79 20.65
N ALA A 14 13.47 -15.47 20.66
CA ALA A 14 14.60 -15.03 19.86
C ALA A 14 14.28 -15.02 18.38
N SER A 15 13.57 -16.00 17.93
CA SER A 15 13.22 -16.06 16.53
C SER A 15 12.39 -14.88 16.11
N SER A 16 11.50 -14.46 16.95
CA SER A 16 10.65 -13.33 16.62
C SER A 16 11.47 -12.08 16.40
N LYS A 17 12.51 -11.91 17.17
CA LYS A 17 13.33 -10.72 17.02
C LYS A 17 14.04 -10.68 15.69
N LYS A 18 14.45 -11.81 15.21
CA LYS A 18 15.11 -11.85 13.93
C LYS A 18 14.23 -11.37 12.82
N LYS A 19 12.97 -11.72 12.87
CA LYS A 19 12.05 -11.30 11.84
C LYS A 19 11.93 -9.81 11.77
N THR A 20 11.92 -9.17 12.90
CA THR A 20 11.79 -7.74 12.94
C THR A 20 12.91 -7.05 12.20
N GLY A 21 14.12 -7.46 12.45
CA GLY A 21 15.26 -6.85 11.78
C GLY A 21 15.22 -7.05 10.28
N PHE A 22 14.82 -8.23 9.88
CA PHE A 22 14.76 -8.54 8.47
C PHE A 22 13.73 -7.65 7.78
N THR A 23 12.59 -7.44 8.42
CA THR A 23 11.54 -6.63 7.87
C THR A 23 11.98 -5.21 7.57
N GLU A 24 12.77 -4.64 8.43
CA GLU A 24 13.22 -3.27 8.22
C GLU A 24 14.02 -3.08 6.95
N LYS A 25 14.77 -4.07 6.55
CA LYS A 25 15.57 -3.96 5.34
C LYS A 25 14.74 -3.82 4.08
N HIS A 26 13.49 -4.22 4.15
CA HIS A 26 12.65 -4.22 2.97
C HIS A 26 11.56 -3.16 2.97
N LYS A 27 11.70 -2.16 3.83
CA LYS A 27 10.72 -1.09 3.85
C LYS A 27 10.79 -0.27 2.58
N SER A 28 9.64 0.06 2.04
CA SER A 28 9.59 0.94 0.89
C SER A 28 9.80 2.38 1.34
N GLU A 29 10.02 3.23 0.38
CA GLU A 29 10.28 4.63 0.62
C GLU A 29 9.21 5.32 1.45
N ASN A 30 7.95 5.01 1.22
CA ASN A 30 6.85 5.65 1.93
C ASN A 30 6.16 4.71 2.91
N TYR A 31 6.91 3.73 3.40
CA TYR A 31 6.36 2.70 4.27
C TYR A 31 5.67 3.30 5.50
N ASP A 32 6.35 4.22 6.19
CA ASP A 32 5.81 4.81 7.41
C ASP A 32 4.55 5.61 7.14
N PHE A 33 4.52 6.31 6.02
CA PHE A 33 3.35 7.08 5.65
C PHE A 33 2.13 6.16 5.45
N TYR A 34 2.29 5.07 4.69
CA TYR A 34 1.17 4.18 4.41
C TYR A 34 0.71 3.40 5.64
N ASN A 35 1.50 3.41 6.70
CA ASN A 35 1.10 2.81 7.97
C ASN A 35 0.64 3.84 8.98
N SER A 36 0.59 5.11 8.61
CA SER A 36 0.17 6.15 9.53
C SER A 36 -1.33 6.15 9.74
N ARG A 37 -1.74 6.67 10.89
CA ARG A 37 -3.16 6.78 11.19
C ARG A 37 -3.82 7.77 10.23
N ALA A 38 -3.13 8.85 9.91
CA ALA A 38 -3.66 9.87 9.01
C ALA A 38 -4.01 9.26 7.65
N TRP A 39 -3.12 8.44 7.10
CA TRP A 39 -3.40 7.81 5.82
C TRP A 39 -4.54 6.82 5.91
N ARG A 40 -4.57 5.99 6.97
CA ARG A 40 -5.63 5.01 7.11
C ARG A 40 -7.00 5.65 7.26
N ASN A 41 -7.08 6.76 7.99
CA ASN A 41 -8.33 7.46 8.16
C ASN A 41 -8.78 8.10 6.86
N LEU A 42 -7.86 8.70 6.12
CA LEU A 42 -8.17 9.33 4.85
C LEU A 42 -8.62 8.30 3.82
N ARG A 43 -7.94 7.14 3.80
CA ARG A 43 -8.29 6.07 2.90
C ARG A 43 -9.69 5.56 3.16
N LYS A 44 -10.04 5.38 4.42
CA LYS A 44 -11.36 4.91 4.80
C LYS A 44 -12.42 5.93 4.39
N TRP A 45 -12.15 7.19 4.64
CA TRP A 45 -13.04 8.27 4.27
C TRP A 45 -13.29 8.30 2.76
N HIS A 46 -12.23 8.16 1.99
CA HIS A 46 -12.35 8.18 0.54
C HIS A 46 -13.14 6.96 0.03
N LEU A 47 -12.88 5.80 0.62
CA LEU A 47 -13.56 4.57 0.21
C LEU A 47 -15.07 4.68 0.42
N GLU A 48 -15.50 5.37 1.46
CA GLU A 48 -16.91 5.58 1.71
C GLU A 48 -17.56 6.46 0.65
N ARG A 49 -16.80 7.36 0.05
CA ARG A 49 -17.31 8.27 -0.98
C ARG A 49 -17.16 7.73 -2.38
N GLU A 50 -16.13 6.93 -2.61
CA GLU A 50 -15.89 6.32 -3.91
C GLU A 50 -15.60 4.83 -3.70
N PRO A 51 -16.65 4.02 -3.47
CA PRO A 51 -16.45 2.61 -3.13
C PRO A 51 -16.09 1.72 -4.31
N HIS A 52 -16.21 2.21 -5.54
CA HIS A 52 -15.94 1.40 -6.72
C HIS A 52 -14.80 1.96 -7.54
N CYS A 53 -14.14 1.10 -8.30
CA CYS A 53 -13.03 1.50 -9.16
C CYS A 53 -13.48 2.61 -10.11
N ARG A 54 -12.75 3.71 -10.10
CA ARG A 54 -13.09 4.85 -10.95
C ARG A 54 -12.98 4.49 -12.43
N TRP A 55 -11.94 3.78 -12.82
CA TRP A 55 -11.74 3.41 -14.21
C TRP A 55 -12.77 2.39 -14.69
N CYS A 56 -13.17 1.47 -13.83
CA CYS A 56 -14.25 0.56 -14.20
C CYS A 56 -15.55 1.32 -14.39
N SER A 57 -15.84 2.27 -13.52
CA SER A 57 -17.03 3.09 -13.62
C SER A 57 -17.07 3.87 -14.93
N GLU A 58 -15.91 4.38 -15.35
CA GLU A 58 -15.81 5.13 -16.60
C GLU A 58 -16.07 4.22 -17.79
N GLU A 59 -15.82 2.92 -17.63
CA GLU A 59 -16.11 1.94 -18.66
C GLU A 59 -17.53 1.38 -18.57
N GLY A 60 -18.31 1.88 -17.62
CA GLY A 60 -19.67 1.41 -17.43
C GLY A 60 -19.78 0.10 -16.67
N LYS A 61 -18.77 -0.24 -15.90
CA LYS A 61 -18.72 -1.49 -15.15
C LYS A 61 -18.59 -1.29 -13.67
N VAL A 62 -18.98 -2.31 -12.89
CA VAL A 62 -18.72 -2.33 -11.46
C VAL A 62 -17.99 -3.64 -11.18
N ASN A 63 -16.81 -3.53 -10.60
CA ASN A 63 -15.97 -4.67 -10.31
C ASN A 63 -16.08 -5.10 -8.85
N TYR A 64 -16.75 -6.22 -8.62
CA TYR A 64 -16.89 -6.77 -7.26
C TYR A 64 -15.94 -7.93 -6.99
N LYS A 65 -15.18 -8.34 -8.00
CA LYS A 65 -14.29 -9.49 -7.88
C LYS A 65 -12.94 -9.17 -7.30
N ASP A 66 -12.37 -8.07 -7.73
CA ASP A 66 -11.00 -7.76 -7.39
C ASP A 66 -10.90 -6.86 -6.19
N LYS A 67 -9.76 -6.93 -5.52
CA LYS A 67 -9.45 -6.09 -4.39
C LYS A 67 -9.50 -4.62 -4.81
N ILE A 68 -10.03 -3.80 -3.92
CA ILE A 68 -10.12 -2.36 -4.16
C ILE A 68 -9.00 -1.65 -3.42
N ILE A 69 -8.34 -0.73 -4.09
CA ILE A 69 -7.19 0.00 -3.56
C ILE A 69 -7.43 1.48 -3.73
N ILE A 70 -7.09 2.26 -2.70
CA ILE A 70 -7.13 3.71 -2.79
C ILE A 70 -5.72 4.16 -3.15
N ASP A 71 -5.60 4.87 -4.26
CA ASP A 71 -4.31 5.26 -4.79
C ASP A 71 -4.23 6.77 -4.96
N HIS A 72 -3.03 7.30 -5.09
CA HIS A 72 -2.82 8.71 -5.38
C HIS A 72 -2.87 8.92 -6.89
N ILE A 73 -3.60 9.95 -7.32
CA ILE A 73 -3.70 10.25 -8.75
C ILE A 73 -2.31 10.62 -9.27
N ILE A 74 -1.65 11.56 -8.57
CA ILE A 74 -0.26 11.88 -8.86
C ILE A 74 0.54 11.18 -7.78
N GLU A 75 1.42 10.29 -8.17
CA GLU A 75 2.15 9.47 -7.20
C GLU A 75 3.07 10.32 -6.35
N LEU A 76 3.34 9.84 -5.14
CA LEU A 76 4.19 10.56 -4.21
C LEU A 76 5.58 10.77 -4.79
N LYS A 77 6.07 9.82 -5.57
CA LYS A 77 7.35 9.96 -6.25
C LYS A 77 7.37 11.09 -7.24
N ASP A 78 6.22 11.45 -7.76
CA ASP A 78 6.09 12.51 -8.76
C ASP A 78 5.63 13.82 -8.15
N GLY A 79 5.70 13.93 -6.83
CA GLY A 79 5.37 15.17 -6.15
C GLY A 79 3.90 15.31 -5.76
N GLY A 80 3.14 14.22 -5.83
CA GLY A 80 1.73 14.28 -5.46
C GLY A 80 1.54 14.52 -3.98
N SER A 81 0.43 15.16 -3.64
CA SER A 81 0.10 15.44 -2.26
C SER A 81 -0.27 14.17 -1.51
N ARG A 82 0.25 14.01 -0.31
CA ARG A 82 0.02 12.81 0.50
C ARG A 82 -1.38 12.70 1.05
N LEU A 83 -1.94 13.81 1.50
CA LEU A 83 -3.20 13.79 2.24
C LEU A 83 -4.30 14.62 1.61
N ASP A 84 -4.11 15.08 0.39
CA ASP A 84 -5.14 15.85 -0.31
C ASP A 84 -6.16 14.87 -0.89
N GLN A 85 -7.39 14.95 -0.42
CA GLN A 85 -8.43 14.04 -0.89
C GLN A 85 -8.68 14.16 -2.39
N ASP A 86 -8.37 15.29 -2.97
CA ASP A 86 -8.54 15.48 -4.42
C ASP A 86 -7.47 14.75 -5.22
N ASN A 87 -6.42 14.29 -4.57
CA ASN A 87 -5.37 13.54 -5.22
C ASN A 87 -5.53 12.03 -5.01
N LEU A 88 -6.73 11.59 -4.66
CA LEU A 88 -7.00 10.17 -4.44
C LEU A 88 -8.00 9.62 -5.44
N MET A 89 -7.90 8.35 -5.72
CA MET A 89 -8.87 7.66 -6.56
C MET A 89 -8.96 6.21 -6.14
N THR A 90 -10.12 5.62 -6.36
CA THR A 90 -10.35 4.20 -6.06
C THR A 90 -10.10 3.40 -7.31
N LEU A 91 -9.31 2.34 -7.20
CA LEU A 91 -9.02 1.45 -8.33
C LEU A 91 -9.12 0.00 -7.90
N CYS A 92 -9.53 -0.86 -8.82
CA CYS A 92 -9.43 -2.29 -8.58
C CYS A 92 -7.97 -2.70 -8.80
N LEU A 93 -7.61 -3.86 -8.32
CA LEU A 93 -6.22 -4.30 -8.42
C LEU A 93 -5.69 -4.30 -9.86
N PRO A 94 -6.39 -4.83 -10.86
CA PRO A 94 -5.88 -4.77 -12.23
C PRO A 94 -5.64 -3.35 -12.73
N HIS A 95 -6.53 -2.44 -12.46
CA HIS A 95 -6.35 -1.05 -12.89
C HIS A 95 -5.25 -0.36 -12.11
N HIS A 96 -5.12 -0.69 -10.83
CA HIS A 96 -4.02 -0.16 -10.03
C HIS A 96 -2.68 -0.59 -10.62
N ASN A 97 -2.56 -1.85 -11.00
CA ASN A 97 -1.33 -2.36 -11.59
C ASN A 97 -1.04 -1.70 -12.93
N GLN A 98 -2.09 -1.47 -13.72
CA GLN A 98 -1.95 -0.81 -15.00
C GLN A 98 -1.47 0.62 -14.84
N LYS A 99 -2.05 1.34 -13.88
CA LYS A 99 -1.66 2.71 -13.60
C LYS A 99 -0.19 2.77 -13.15
N THR A 100 0.20 1.82 -12.29
CA THR A 100 1.58 1.76 -11.81
C THR A 100 2.54 1.52 -12.95
N ALA A 101 2.20 0.62 -13.87
CA ALA A 101 3.05 0.34 -15.02
C ALA A 101 3.18 1.57 -15.92
N TRP A 102 2.08 2.29 -16.13
CA TRP A 102 2.13 3.50 -16.95
C TRP A 102 2.98 4.59 -16.31
N ALA A 103 2.86 4.77 -15.00
CA ALA A 103 3.64 5.78 -14.30
C ALA A 103 5.13 5.46 -14.38
N LYS A 104 5.45 4.18 -14.23
CA LYS A 104 6.83 3.74 -14.31
C LYS A 104 7.41 3.96 -15.70
N ALA A 105 6.65 3.63 -16.73
CA ALA A 105 7.09 3.83 -18.10
C ALA A 105 7.29 5.32 -18.42
N LYS A 106 6.40 6.15 -17.89
CA LYS A 106 6.51 7.58 -18.09
C LYS A 106 7.76 8.15 -17.44
N ARG A 107 8.07 7.72 -16.22
CA ARG A 107 9.26 8.17 -15.53
C ARG A 107 10.52 7.75 -16.29
N LYS A 108 10.49 6.55 -16.83
CA LYS A 108 11.62 6.05 -17.59
C LYS A 108 11.84 6.88 -18.86
N ARG A 109 10.75 7.20 -19.57
CA ARG A 109 10.87 8.03 -20.78
C ARG A 109 11.41 9.42 -20.45
N ASN A 110 11.09 9.93 -19.28
CA ASN A 110 11.55 11.24 -18.87
C ASN A 110 12.92 11.23 -18.20
N GLY A 111 13.53 10.05 -18.15
CA GLY A 111 14.87 9.93 -17.58
C GLY A 111 14.94 10.00 -16.08
N LYS A 112 13.85 9.76 -15.40
CA LYS A 112 13.81 9.83 -13.95
C LYS A 112 14.05 8.51 -13.25
N GLU A 113 14.08 7.43 -13.97
CA GLU A 113 14.28 6.13 -13.37
C GLU A 113 15.50 5.37 -13.80
#